data_72ea473764e57d2bbe4d750f4128baee
#
_entry.id   72ea473764e57d2bbe4d750f4128baee
#
_cell.length_a   1.000
_cell.length_b   1.000
_cell.length_c   1.000
_cell.angle_alpha   90.00
_cell.angle_beta   90.00
_cell.angle_gamma   90.00
#
_symmetry.space_group_name_H-M   'P 1'
#
loop_
_entity.id
_entity.type
_entity.pdbx_description
1 polymer ?
#
loop_
_entity_poly.entity_id
_entity_poly.type
_entity_poly.pdbx_seq_one_letter_code
_entity_poly.pdbx_strand_id
1 'polypeptide(L)'
;MLKAKRILIAAGGTGGHINPALSVAGYIRSQDPTAEILFVGTADKMEAKLVPQAGYPIKMIDISGFRRDLSPAGIVHNIKTVSKMFKSSSQAKKIIEDFKPELAIGFGGYVSGPVIRMAAKLGVPTAIHEQNAYPGVTNKTLAKQVDAVMLTSMAAEKYL
;
A
#
# COMPACT_ATOMS: atom_id res chain seq x y z
N MET A 1 3.29 13.52 19.00
CA MET A 1 3.88 12.21 19.30
C MET A 1 2.98 11.14 18.69
N LEU A 2 3.50 10.30 17.81
CA LEU A 2 2.72 9.22 17.20
C LEU A 2 2.36 8.21 18.29
N LYS A 3 1.06 7.91 18.46
CA LYS A 3 0.63 6.94 19.49
C LYS A 3 0.73 5.49 19.01
N ALA A 4 0.67 5.28 17.68
CA ALA A 4 0.73 3.96 17.08
C ALA A 4 2.15 3.39 17.15
N LYS A 5 2.29 2.18 17.68
CA LYS A 5 3.56 1.46 17.80
C LYS A 5 3.77 0.49 16.63
N ARG A 6 2.72 -0.16 16.15
CA ARG A 6 2.78 -1.08 15.00
C ARG A 6 2.15 -0.44 13.77
N ILE A 7 2.96 -0.21 12.76
CA ILE A 7 2.57 0.52 11.55
C ILE A 7 2.78 -0.38 10.33
N LEU A 8 1.70 -0.60 9.60
CA LEU A 8 1.70 -1.33 8.33
C LEU A 8 1.81 -0.35 7.17
N ILE A 9 2.78 -0.53 6.28
CA ILE A 9 2.98 0.33 5.11
C ILE A 9 2.81 -0.49 3.84
N ALA A 10 1.87 -0.09 2.99
CA ALA A 10 1.65 -0.70 1.68
C ALA A 10 2.16 0.23 0.59
N ALA A 11 3.20 -0.19 -0.11
CA ALA A 11 3.81 0.56 -1.21
C ALA A 11 4.42 -0.39 -2.22
N GLY A 12 4.25 -0.12 -3.51
CA GLY A 12 4.86 -0.99 -4.50
C GLY A 12 4.76 -0.50 -5.93
N GLY A 13 5.49 -1.22 -6.78
CA GLY A 13 5.50 -1.06 -8.23
C GLY A 13 6.57 -0.12 -8.75
N THR A 14 6.71 1.08 -8.18
CA THR A 14 7.66 2.10 -8.67
C THR A 14 8.34 2.85 -7.54
N GLY A 15 9.51 3.43 -7.82
CA GLY A 15 10.23 4.29 -6.86
C GLY A 15 9.41 5.49 -6.38
N GLY A 16 8.48 5.99 -7.19
CA GLY A 16 7.58 7.09 -6.83
C GLY A 16 6.64 6.77 -5.66
N HIS A 17 6.30 5.49 -5.44
CA HIS A 17 5.54 5.03 -4.29
C HIS A 17 6.44 4.59 -3.13
N ILE A 18 7.56 3.93 -3.46
CA ILE A 18 8.43 3.29 -2.46
C ILE A 18 9.27 4.32 -1.71
N ASN A 19 9.86 5.31 -2.40
CA ASN A 19 10.73 6.29 -1.75
C ASN A 19 10.01 7.16 -0.72
N PRO A 20 8.82 7.73 -1.00
CA PRO A 20 8.03 8.42 0.03
C PRO A 20 7.66 7.54 1.21
N ALA A 21 7.32 6.26 0.96
CA ALA A 21 7.02 5.30 2.00
C ALA A 21 8.23 5.05 2.92
N LEU A 22 9.43 4.86 2.34
CA LEU A 22 10.67 4.71 3.08
C LEU A 22 11.04 5.98 3.86
N SER A 23 10.82 7.17 3.27
CA SER A 23 11.06 8.45 3.95
C SER A 23 10.18 8.61 5.18
N VAL A 24 8.89 8.29 5.06
CA VAL A 24 7.95 8.34 6.19
C VAL A 24 8.31 7.29 7.25
N ALA A 25 8.67 6.08 6.85
CA ALA A 25 9.12 5.03 7.77
C ALA A 25 10.39 5.46 8.53
N GLY A 26 11.36 6.08 7.83
CA GLY A 26 12.58 6.63 8.44
C GLY A 26 12.26 7.75 9.44
N TYR A 27 11.36 8.65 9.09
CA TYR A 27 10.93 9.71 10.00
C TYR A 27 10.23 9.13 11.25
N ILE A 28 9.31 8.19 11.10
CA ILE A 28 8.64 7.54 12.23
C ILE A 28 9.67 6.90 13.16
N ARG A 29 10.62 6.13 12.62
CA ARG A 29 11.67 5.47 13.40
C ARG A 29 12.59 6.48 14.09
N SER A 30 12.85 7.64 13.50
CA SER A 30 13.64 8.70 14.12
C SER A 30 12.92 9.36 15.33
N GLN A 31 11.60 9.42 15.28
CA GLN A 31 10.78 9.97 16.37
C GLN A 31 10.49 8.93 17.47
N ASP A 32 10.38 7.68 17.11
CA ASP A 32 10.17 6.55 18.02
C ASP A 32 10.96 5.32 17.56
N PRO A 33 12.16 5.10 18.08
CA PRO A 33 12.98 3.94 17.74
C PRO A 33 12.34 2.58 18.12
N THR A 34 11.31 2.59 18.95
CA THR A 34 10.57 1.37 19.36
C THR A 34 9.39 1.05 18.42
N ALA A 35 9.11 1.91 17.44
CA ALA A 35 8.05 1.65 16.48
C ALA A 35 8.38 0.44 15.59
N GLU A 36 7.44 -0.49 15.51
CA GLU A 36 7.50 -1.66 14.64
C GLU A 36 6.86 -1.30 13.30
N ILE A 37 7.65 -1.35 12.24
CA ILE A 37 7.19 -1.03 10.88
C ILE A 37 7.30 -2.27 10.01
N LEU A 38 6.17 -2.68 9.43
CA LEU A 38 6.10 -3.78 8.49
C LEU A 38 5.62 -3.26 7.13
N PHE A 39 6.39 -3.55 6.09
CA PHE A 39 5.96 -3.27 4.73
C PHE A 39 5.18 -4.45 4.11
N VAL A 40 4.30 -4.12 3.17
CA VAL A 40 3.66 -5.09 2.28
C VAL A 40 3.92 -4.67 0.84
N GLY A 41 4.40 -5.62 0.05
CA GLY A 41 4.79 -5.42 -1.34
C GLY A 41 4.53 -6.64 -2.21
N THR A 42 5.13 -6.66 -3.40
CA THR A 42 5.15 -7.80 -4.32
C THR A 42 6.58 -8.33 -4.51
N ALA A 43 6.70 -9.62 -4.80
CA ALA A 43 8.01 -10.28 -4.90
C ALA A 43 8.81 -9.90 -6.15
N ASP A 44 8.14 -9.40 -7.19
CA ASP A 44 8.70 -9.18 -8.53
C ASP A 44 8.97 -7.70 -8.85
N LYS A 45 8.80 -6.79 -7.88
CA LYS A 45 8.98 -5.34 -8.08
C LYS A 45 10.09 -4.77 -7.19
N MET A 46 10.31 -3.47 -7.34
CA MET A 46 11.43 -2.76 -6.69
C MET A 46 11.37 -2.83 -5.16
N GLU A 47 10.19 -2.87 -4.57
CA GLU A 47 10.00 -2.94 -3.12
C GLU A 47 10.63 -4.18 -2.50
N ALA A 48 10.64 -5.32 -3.21
CA ALA A 48 11.25 -6.56 -2.73
C ALA A 48 12.76 -6.41 -2.42
N LYS A 49 13.42 -5.45 -3.08
CA LYS A 49 14.84 -5.15 -2.89
C LYS A 49 15.05 -3.90 -2.01
N LEU A 50 14.36 -2.81 -2.31
CA LEU A 50 14.62 -1.51 -1.68
C LEU A 50 14.21 -1.49 -0.20
N VAL A 51 13.11 -2.15 0.16
CA VAL A 51 12.61 -2.16 1.55
C VAL A 51 13.58 -2.90 2.48
N PRO A 52 14.03 -4.14 2.18
CA PRO A 52 15.05 -4.82 3.00
C PRO A 52 16.38 -4.07 3.04
N GLN A 53 16.81 -3.46 1.93
CA GLN A 53 18.04 -2.65 1.91
C GLN A 53 17.96 -1.44 2.84
N ALA A 54 16.76 -0.89 3.05
CA ALA A 54 16.52 0.18 4.00
C ALA A 54 16.34 -0.31 5.46
N GLY A 55 16.50 -1.62 5.71
CA GLY A 55 16.42 -2.22 7.04
C GLY A 55 15.00 -2.41 7.58
N TYR A 56 14.00 -2.57 6.69
CA TYR A 56 12.62 -2.85 7.09
C TYR A 56 12.18 -4.26 6.69
N PRO A 57 11.41 -4.94 7.54
CA PRO A 57 10.76 -6.19 7.17
C PRO A 57 9.67 -5.95 6.12
N ILE A 58 9.51 -6.91 5.21
CA ILE A 58 8.48 -6.88 4.18
C ILE A 58 7.78 -8.23 4.06
N LYS A 59 6.46 -8.21 3.92
CA LYS A 59 5.63 -9.37 3.54
C LYS A 59 5.14 -9.19 2.11
N MET A 60 5.06 -10.30 1.38
CA MET A 60 4.68 -10.29 -0.03
C MET A 60 3.24 -10.76 -0.21
N ILE A 61 2.51 -10.10 -1.11
CA ILE A 61 1.21 -10.55 -1.60
C ILE A 61 1.26 -10.77 -3.12
N ASP A 62 0.44 -11.68 -3.59
CA ASP A 62 0.36 -12.01 -5.03
C ASP A 62 -0.74 -11.17 -5.70
N ILE A 63 -0.33 -10.06 -6.29
CA ILE A 63 -1.24 -9.18 -7.03
C ILE A 63 -0.60 -8.71 -8.33
N SER A 64 -1.42 -8.47 -9.35
CA SER A 64 -1.01 -7.87 -10.62
C SER A 64 -1.99 -6.77 -11.03
N GLY A 65 -1.52 -5.85 -11.89
CA GLY A 65 -2.37 -4.84 -12.49
C GLY A 65 -3.18 -5.39 -13.66
N PHE A 66 -4.30 -4.75 -13.94
CA PHE A 66 -5.08 -5.02 -15.15
C PHE A 66 -4.34 -4.51 -16.39
N ARG A 67 -4.39 -5.28 -17.46
CA ARG A 67 -3.98 -4.83 -18.79
C ARG A 67 -5.09 -4.04 -19.45
N ARG A 68 -4.71 -2.98 -20.16
CA ARG A 68 -5.65 -2.13 -20.90
C ARG A 68 -5.92 -2.62 -22.32
N ASP A 69 -5.14 -3.62 -22.78
CA ASP A 69 -5.37 -4.20 -24.10
C ASP A 69 -6.54 -5.20 -24.07
N LEU A 70 -7.35 -5.20 -25.14
CA LEU A 70 -8.48 -6.09 -25.32
C LEU A 70 -8.12 -7.35 -26.14
N SER A 71 -6.82 -7.65 -26.28
CA SER A 71 -6.37 -8.87 -26.93
C SER A 71 -6.82 -10.12 -26.14
N PRO A 72 -6.95 -11.30 -26.81
CA PRO A 72 -7.25 -12.54 -26.09
C PRO A 72 -6.29 -12.80 -24.91
N ALA A 73 -5.01 -12.49 -25.09
CA ALA A 73 -4.01 -12.58 -24.02
C ALA A 73 -4.27 -11.57 -22.89
N GLY A 74 -4.71 -10.34 -23.19
CA GLY A 74 -5.10 -9.33 -22.23
C GLY A 74 -6.34 -9.76 -21.42
N ILE A 75 -7.34 -10.35 -22.09
CA ILE A 75 -8.54 -10.86 -21.43
C ILE A 75 -8.20 -11.99 -20.47
N VAL A 76 -7.41 -12.97 -20.90
CA VAL A 76 -6.95 -14.08 -20.03
C VAL A 76 -6.13 -13.55 -18.85
N HIS A 77 -5.25 -12.58 -19.09
CA HIS A 77 -4.51 -11.92 -18.01
C HIS A 77 -5.44 -11.26 -16.99
N ASN A 78 -6.45 -10.54 -17.45
CA ASN A 78 -7.40 -9.83 -16.58
C ASN A 78 -8.26 -10.80 -15.75
N ILE A 79 -8.66 -11.94 -16.31
CA ILE A 79 -9.34 -13.00 -15.54
C ILE A 79 -8.44 -13.53 -14.42
N LYS A 80 -7.16 -13.81 -14.72
CA LYS A 80 -6.17 -14.21 -13.70
C LYS A 80 -5.96 -13.12 -12.65
N THR A 81 -6.00 -11.84 -13.06
CA THR A 81 -5.87 -10.70 -12.14
C THR A 81 -7.02 -10.63 -11.15
N VAL A 82 -8.26 -10.92 -11.57
CA VAL A 82 -9.42 -11.01 -10.66
C VAL A 82 -9.21 -12.09 -9.60
N SER A 83 -8.77 -13.30 -10.01
CA SER A 83 -8.44 -14.37 -9.04
C SER A 83 -7.35 -13.95 -8.06
N LYS A 84 -6.31 -13.25 -8.54
CA LYS A 84 -5.24 -12.70 -7.69
C LYS A 84 -5.75 -11.62 -6.72
N MET A 85 -6.78 -10.85 -7.07
CA MET A 85 -7.38 -9.88 -6.15
C MET A 85 -8.01 -10.55 -4.93
N PHE A 86 -8.72 -11.66 -5.10
CA PHE A 86 -9.26 -12.43 -3.96
C PHE A 86 -8.14 -13.02 -3.11
N LYS A 87 -7.12 -13.61 -3.76
CA LYS A 87 -5.96 -14.18 -3.08
C LYS A 87 -5.19 -13.10 -2.31
N SER A 88 -4.91 -11.95 -2.94
CA SER A 88 -4.22 -10.83 -2.28
C SER A 88 -4.99 -10.27 -1.08
N SER A 89 -6.33 -10.23 -1.16
CA SER A 89 -7.16 -9.81 -0.03
C SER A 89 -7.08 -10.78 1.14
N SER A 90 -7.07 -12.09 0.88
CA SER A 90 -6.89 -13.12 1.93
C SER A 90 -5.48 -13.06 2.55
N GLN A 91 -4.45 -12.87 1.71
CA GLN A 91 -3.07 -12.69 2.18
C GLN A 91 -2.93 -11.41 3.03
N ALA A 92 -3.51 -10.29 2.58
CA ALA A 92 -3.54 -9.04 3.34
C ALA A 92 -4.23 -9.22 4.70
N LYS A 93 -5.38 -9.91 4.73
CA LYS A 93 -6.09 -10.23 5.96
C LYS A 93 -5.18 -10.96 6.96
N LYS A 94 -4.53 -12.05 6.50
CA LYS A 94 -3.62 -12.81 7.35
C LYS A 94 -2.47 -11.97 7.89
N ILE A 95 -1.84 -11.13 7.04
CA ILE A 95 -0.75 -10.25 7.46
C ILE A 95 -1.22 -9.26 8.54
N ILE A 96 -2.41 -8.68 8.37
CA ILE A 96 -2.97 -7.71 9.33
C ILE A 96 -3.32 -8.41 10.65
N GLU A 97 -3.93 -9.59 10.61
CA GLU A 97 -4.28 -10.35 11.81
C GLU A 97 -3.05 -10.82 12.59
N ASP A 98 -1.98 -11.22 11.89
CA ASP A 98 -0.71 -11.66 12.50
C ASP A 98 0.06 -10.48 13.10
N PHE A 99 0.17 -9.35 12.37
CA PHE A 99 0.95 -8.18 12.79
C PHE A 99 0.19 -7.26 13.76
N LYS A 100 -1.14 -7.23 13.67
CA LYS A 100 -2.04 -6.38 14.48
C LYS A 100 -1.64 -4.91 14.44
N PRO A 101 -1.58 -4.29 13.25
CA PRO A 101 -1.19 -2.89 13.14
C PRO A 101 -2.19 -1.96 13.84
N GLU A 102 -1.68 -0.88 14.39
CA GLU A 102 -2.45 0.21 14.98
C GLU A 102 -2.69 1.37 13.99
N LEU A 103 -1.99 1.31 12.85
CA LEU A 103 -2.14 2.22 11.72
C LEU A 103 -1.70 1.50 10.44
N ALA A 104 -2.44 1.68 9.36
CA ALA A 104 -2.06 1.23 8.03
C ALA A 104 -1.99 2.41 7.06
N ILE A 105 -0.86 2.54 6.34
CA ILE A 105 -0.62 3.65 5.40
C ILE A 105 -0.36 3.11 4.01
N GLY A 106 -1.13 3.57 3.02
CA GLY A 106 -0.97 3.24 1.60
C GLY A 106 -0.28 4.37 0.83
N PHE A 107 0.77 4.03 0.08
CA PHE A 107 1.49 4.99 -0.76
C PHE A 107 1.19 4.82 -2.26
N GLY A 108 0.18 4.02 -2.60
CA GLY A 108 -0.18 3.74 -3.98
C GLY A 108 0.41 2.44 -4.53
N GLY A 109 0.23 2.25 -5.83
CA GLY A 109 0.49 0.97 -6.48
C GLY A 109 -0.63 -0.05 -6.26
N TYR A 110 -0.54 -1.19 -6.95
CA TYR A 110 -1.58 -2.23 -6.87
C TYR A 110 -1.68 -2.86 -5.49
N VAL A 111 -0.57 -2.89 -4.73
CA VAL A 111 -0.48 -3.45 -3.38
C VAL A 111 -1.35 -2.69 -2.39
N SER A 112 -1.37 -1.36 -2.46
CA SER A 112 -2.13 -0.54 -1.51
C SER A 112 -3.63 -0.84 -1.53
N GLY A 113 -4.19 -1.18 -2.69
CA GLY A 113 -5.61 -1.48 -2.84
C GLY A 113 -6.14 -2.54 -1.87
N PRO A 114 -5.70 -3.80 -1.99
CA PRO A 114 -6.18 -4.88 -1.11
C PRO A 114 -5.75 -4.71 0.34
N VAL A 115 -4.55 -4.18 0.61
CA VAL A 115 -4.02 -4.06 1.98
C VAL A 115 -4.80 -3.00 2.76
N ILE A 116 -4.92 -1.79 2.23
CA ILE A 116 -5.59 -0.68 2.93
C ILE A 116 -7.09 -0.92 3.05
N ARG A 117 -7.74 -1.45 1.98
CA ARG A 117 -9.15 -1.83 2.05
C ARG A 117 -9.41 -2.90 3.12
N MET A 118 -8.51 -3.89 3.24
CA MET A 118 -8.64 -4.93 4.25
C MET A 118 -8.40 -4.37 5.66
N ALA A 119 -7.42 -3.48 5.84
CA ALA A 119 -7.17 -2.80 7.10
C ALA A 119 -8.40 -2.00 7.56
N ALA A 120 -8.98 -1.19 6.68
CA ALA A 120 -10.22 -0.45 6.96
C ALA A 120 -11.37 -1.37 7.33
N LYS A 121 -11.55 -2.48 6.59
CA LYS A 121 -12.60 -3.48 6.87
C LYS A 121 -12.44 -4.16 8.24
N LEU A 122 -11.20 -4.30 8.71
CA LEU A 122 -10.88 -4.89 10.02
C LEU A 122 -10.85 -3.84 11.15
N GLY A 123 -11.22 -2.59 10.87
CA GLY A 123 -11.28 -1.52 11.87
C GLY A 123 -9.91 -0.94 12.27
N VAL A 124 -8.87 -1.20 11.48
CA VAL A 124 -7.56 -0.58 11.68
C VAL A 124 -7.62 0.85 11.14
N PRO A 125 -7.17 1.87 11.88
CA PRO A 125 -7.00 3.23 11.36
C PRO A 125 -6.17 3.27 10.08
N THR A 126 -6.66 3.98 9.06
CA THR A 126 -6.07 3.97 7.73
C THR A 126 -5.77 5.35 7.19
N ALA A 127 -4.66 5.46 6.48
CA ALA A 127 -4.33 6.64 5.71
C ALA A 127 -3.81 6.26 4.32
N ILE A 128 -3.96 7.17 3.36
CA ILE A 128 -3.25 7.09 2.08
C ILE A 128 -2.44 8.37 1.86
N HIS A 129 -1.34 8.21 1.13
CA HIS A 129 -0.53 9.34 0.67
C HIS A 129 -0.52 9.40 -0.85
N GLU A 130 -0.83 10.57 -1.41
CA GLU A 130 -0.75 10.81 -2.85
C GLU A 130 0.40 11.77 -3.15
N GLN A 131 1.33 11.31 -3.98
CA GLN A 131 2.55 12.01 -4.33
C GLN A 131 2.38 12.95 -5.51
N ASN A 132 1.40 12.68 -6.36
CA ASN A 132 1.21 13.34 -7.64
C ASN A 132 0.10 14.37 -7.59
N ALA A 133 0.19 15.39 -8.42
CA ALA A 133 -0.90 16.35 -8.64
C ALA A 133 -2.15 15.71 -9.29
N TYR A 134 -1.97 14.57 -9.99
CA TYR A 134 -3.07 13.77 -10.52
C TYR A 134 -3.02 12.36 -9.90
N PRO A 135 -3.99 12.03 -9.03
CA PRO A 135 -3.97 10.78 -8.28
C PRO A 135 -4.10 9.54 -9.15
N GLY A 136 -3.40 8.48 -8.73
CA GLY A 136 -3.56 7.15 -9.29
C GLY A 136 -4.93 6.53 -8.99
N VAL A 137 -5.36 5.57 -9.83
CA VAL A 137 -6.67 4.90 -9.71
C VAL A 137 -6.85 4.26 -8.34
N THR A 138 -5.82 3.65 -7.79
CA THR A 138 -5.85 3.02 -6.46
C THR A 138 -6.20 4.05 -5.38
N ASN A 139 -5.49 5.18 -5.34
CA ASN A 139 -5.73 6.23 -4.35
C ASN A 139 -7.10 6.89 -4.51
N LYS A 140 -7.57 7.12 -5.76
CA LYS A 140 -8.94 7.59 -6.03
C LYS A 140 -10.01 6.67 -5.44
N THR A 141 -9.79 5.37 -5.53
CA THR A 141 -10.74 4.38 -4.99
C THR A 141 -10.68 4.30 -3.46
N LEU A 142 -9.47 4.37 -2.89
CA LEU A 142 -9.27 4.25 -1.45
C LEU A 142 -9.66 5.51 -0.68
N ALA A 143 -9.55 6.70 -1.28
CA ALA A 143 -9.85 7.98 -0.63
C ALA A 143 -11.24 8.04 0.02
N LYS A 144 -12.20 7.29 -0.54
CA LYS A 144 -13.58 7.19 -0.01
C LYS A 144 -13.75 6.19 1.13
N GLN A 145 -12.69 5.48 1.51
CA GLN A 145 -12.75 4.34 2.45
C GLN A 145 -11.76 4.46 3.61
N VAL A 146 -10.87 5.44 3.56
CA VAL A 146 -9.82 5.65 4.57
C VAL A 146 -10.16 6.80 5.51
N ASP A 147 -9.54 6.80 6.69
CA ASP A 147 -9.75 7.82 7.71
C ASP A 147 -9.02 9.14 7.39
N ALA A 148 -7.91 9.06 6.61
CA ALA A 148 -7.13 10.24 6.25
C ALA A 148 -6.52 10.12 4.85
N VAL A 149 -6.46 11.27 4.16
CA VAL A 149 -5.78 11.43 2.87
C VAL A 149 -4.70 12.51 3.02
N MET A 150 -3.44 12.12 2.79
CA MET A 150 -2.30 13.03 2.82
C MET A 150 -1.88 13.37 1.39
N LEU A 151 -1.68 14.63 1.11
CA LEU A 151 -1.35 15.13 -0.23
C LEU A 151 0.01 15.83 -0.22
N THR A 152 0.87 15.49 -1.19
CA THR A 152 2.06 16.29 -1.49
C THR A 152 1.69 17.57 -2.27
N SER A 153 0.65 17.49 -3.11
CA SER A 153 0.17 18.62 -3.91
C SER A 153 -1.32 18.83 -3.69
N MET A 154 -1.72 20.03 -3.31
CA MET A 154 -3.13 20.42 -3.18
C MET A 154 -3.91 20.31 -4.50
N ALA A 155 -3.23 20.32 -5.65
CA ALA A 155 -3.86 20.09 -6.95
C ALA A 155 -4.51 18.71 -7.09
N ALA A 156 -4.15 17.74 -6.24
CA ALA A 156 -4.76 16.41 -6.21
C ALA A 156 -6.14 16.38 -5.53
N GLU A 157 -6.43 17.32 -4.63
CA GLU A 157 -7.64 17.34 -3.78
C GLU A 157 -8.92 17.21 -4.59
N LYS A 158 -9.05 17.97 -5.68
CA LYS A 158 -10.24 17.97 -6.55
C LYS A 158 -10.56 16.63 -7.22
N TYR A 159 -9.64 15.67 -7.16
CA TYR A 159 -9.79 14.33 -7.76
C TYR A 159 -10.06 13.24 -6.72
N LEU A 160 -9.98 13.54 -5.46
CA LEU A 160 -10.12 12.66 -4.32
C LEU A 160 -11.33 13.04 -3.47
#